data_5d9a336072afcfc53fbacbaa9d043b47
#
_entry.id   5d9a336072afcfc53fbacbaa9d043b47
#
_cell.length_a   1.000
_cell.length_b   1.000
_cell.length_c   1.000
_cell.angle_alpha   90.00
_cell.angle_beta   90.00
_cell.angle_gamma   90.00
#
_symmetry.space_group_name_H-M   'P 1'
#
loop_
_entity.id
_entity.type
_entity.pdbx_description
1 polymer ?
#
loop_
_entity_poly.entity_id
_entity_poly.type
_entity_poly.pdbx_seq_one_letter_code
_entity_poly.pdbx_strand_id
1 'polypeptide(L)'
;MTTSRVPGGAGSVCVIGGGLAGIAAAVRLADQGLRVTLLESRPELGGATYSFRRDGLTVDTGQHVFLRCYQAYQGLLDRLGVTDDADVQPRFAVPVLLPGRAPHLLARRRLPAPAHLLPGLAGYRLLTPAERLAAVRAAAALRHVDPDLPETDARSFGDWLAAHGQSDRAVRRLWDLITVAALNLPSAHASLALAARVFRTGLLNAADAGDIGRPLVPLTDLHAVPARRLLNELGARVRTRSRVRWIHPESPGFRVGLSDGEIATDAVVLAVPHQVAASLVPPVAAPGAGDWHRLGAAPIVNVHLRYAHRVTELTMAAAVESPAQWIFTRPLPDGAQQVVVSLSAADTEIDRPAAELVAAQRAALAALFPAARHTPVRDAFVTREPRATFRQAPGTRAYRPATTTRLPGLVLAGAWTDTGWPDTMEGAVRSGQEAADVVARQLASRPRHHTEAAR
;
A
#
# COMPACT_ATOMS: atom_id res chain seq x y z
N MET A 1 24.84 23.80 -21.91
CA MET A 1 24.28 23.19 -23.14
C MET A 1 22.78 23.41 -23.10
N THR A 2 22.31 24.38 -23.85
CA THR A 2 20.89 24.76 -23.99
C THR A 2 20.18 23.68 -24.78
N THR A 3 19.33 22.89 -24.11
CA THR A 3 18.45 21.93 -24.79
C THR A 3 17.33 22.71 -25.47
N SER A 4 17.45 22.86 -26.79
CA SER A 4 16.42 23.45 -27.66
C SER A 4 15.13 22.66 -27.54
N ARG A 5 14.02 23.34 -27.19
CA ARG A 5 12.65 22.83 -27.31
C ARG A 5 12.36 22.53 -28.78
N VAL A 6 11.98 21.28 -29.07
CA VAL A 6 11.51 20.91 -30.42
C VAL A 6 10.08 21.47 -30.56
N PRO A 7 9.81 22.31 -31.56
CA PRO A 7 8.48 22.89 -31.79
C PRO A 7 7.50 21.81 -32.28
N GLY A 8 6.28 21.77 -31.75
CA GLY A 8 5.16 21.00 -32.29
C GLY A 8 4.90 19.61 -31.71
N GLY A 9 5.50 19.24 -30.61
CA GLY A 9 5.32 17.91 -29.97
C GLY A 9 4.29 17.88 -28.84
N ALA A 10 3.81 16.67 -28.53
CA ALA A 10 3.02 16.38 -27.35
C ALA A 10 3.61 16.99 -26.08
N GLY A 11 2.78 17.47 -25.14
CA GLY A 11 3.25 18.06 -23.88
C GLY A 11 4.21 17.15 -23.10
N SER A 12 5.16 17.74 -22.40
CA SER A 12 6.16 17.03 -21.60
C SER A 12 5.75 16.99 -20.13
N VAL A 13 5.91 15.84 -19.49
CA VAL A 13 5.59 15.65 -18.08
C VAL A 13 6.76 15.01 -17.35
N CYS A 14 7.17 15.64 -16.24
CA CYS A 14 8.14 15.08 -15.32
C CYS A 14 7.40 14.41 -14.16
N VAL A 15 7.52 13.09 -13.99
CA VAL A 15 7.01 12.34 -12.85
C VAL A 15 8.16 12.14 -11.87
N ILE A 16 7.98 12.59 -10.62
CA ILE A 16 9.01 12.55 -9.58
C ILE A 16 8.59 11.51 -8.53
N GLY A 17 9.36 10.41 -8.45
CA GLY A 17 9.12 9.25 -7.59
C GLY A 17 8.65 8.04 -8.40
N GLY A 18 9.39 6.93 -8.26
CA GLY A 18 9.17 5.68 -8.97
C GLY A 18 8.43 4.61 -8.15
N GLY A 19 7.63 5.00 -7.15
CA GLY A 19 6.69 4.12 -6.46
C GLY A 19 5.46 3.79 -7.31
N LEU A 20 4.53 2.98 -6.80
CA LEU A 20 3.34 2.55 -7.56
C LEU A 20 2.50 3.74 -8.08
N ALA A 21 2.39 4.83 -7.30
CA ALA A 21 1.70 6.03 -7.74
C ALA A 21 2.40 6.67 -8.97
N GLY A 22 3.72 6.82 -8.89
CA GLY A 22 4.50 7.39 -10.01
C GLY A 22 4.54 6.48 -11.23
N ILE A 23 4.66 5.17 -11.04
CA ILE A 23 4.57 4.18 -12.12
C ILE A 23 3.21 4.27 -12.82
N ALA A 24 2.11 4.26 -12.04
CA ALA A 24 0.75 4.36 -12.58
C ALA A 24 0.53 5.66 -13.34
N ALA A 25 1.02 6.80 -12.80
CA ALA A 25 0.95 8.08 -13.47
C ALA A 25 1.77 8.09 -14.77
N ALA A 26 3.01 7.61 -14.73
CA ALA A 26 3.90 7.61 -15.89
C ALA A 26 3.37 6.75 -17.04
N VAL A 27 2.89 5.53 -16.73
CA VAL A 27 2.27 4.62 -17.71
C VAL A 27 1.05 5.29 -18.35
N ARG A 28 0.12 5.80 -17.51
CA ARG A 28 -1.12 6.42 -18.00
C ARG A 28 -0.88 7.67 -18.87
N LEU A 29 0.09 8.50 -18.53
CA LEU A 29 0.48 9.68 -19.32
C LEU A 29 1.13 9.27 -20.63
N ALA A 30 1.99 8.25 -20.62
CA ALA A 30 2.64 7.73 -21.83
C ALA A 30 1.62 7.08 -22.78
N ASP A 31 0.62 6.33 -22.24
CA ASP A 31 -0.49 5.78 -23.02
C ASP A 31 -1.34 6.87 -23.70
N GLN A 32 -1.39 8.07 -23.10
CA GLN A 32 -2.06 9.24 -23.69
C GLN A 32 -1.17 10.02 -24.70
N GLY A 33 0.01 9.49 -25.02
CA GLY A 33 0.93 10.07 -26.01
C GLY A 33 1.75 11.26 -25.51
N LEU A 34 1.80 11.51 -24.19
CA LEU A 34 2.61 12.57 -23.60
C LEU A 34 4.09 12.13 -23.47
N ARG A 35 5.03 13.08 -23.58
CA ARG A 35 6.45 12.82 -23.37
C ARG A 35 6.77 12.74 -21.87
N VAL A 36 6.95 11.54 -21.35
CA VAL A 36 7.16 11.32 -19.92
C VAL A 36 8.65 11.16 -19.59
N THR A 37 9.08 11.84 -18.52
CA THR A 37 10.34 11.55 -17.83
C THR A 37 10.03 11.15 -16.39
N LEU A 38 10.32 9.90 -16.02
CA LEU A 38 10.18 9.40 -14.65
C LEU A 38 11.53 9.47 -13.93
N LEU A 39 11.57 10.16 -12.80
CA LEU A 39 12.75 10.35 -11.94
C LEU A 39 12.59 9.59 -10.62
N GLU A 40 13.54 8.72 -10.33
CA GLU A 40 13.61 7.98 -9.06
C GLU A 40 14.99 8.19 -8.39
N SER A 41 14.98 8.50 -7.10
CA SER A 41 16.19 8.74 -6.31
C SER A 41 16.96 7.47 -5.97
N ARG A 42 16.28 6.33 -5.87
CA ARG A 42 16.86 5.01 -5.62
C ARG A 42 17.36 4.35 -6.90
N PRO A 43 18.17 3.28 -6.82
CA PRO A 43 18.63 2.55 -8.02
C PRO A 43 17.53 1.81 -8.75
N GLU A 44 16.42 1.45 -8.05
CA GLU A 44 15.31 0.69 -8.59
C GLU A 44 13.98 1.42 -8.39
N LEU A 45 13.02 1.16 -9.29
CA LEU A 45 11.62 1.54 -9.12
C LEU A 45 10.95 0.66 -8.05
N GLY A 46 9.67 0.92 -7.75
CA GLY A 46 8.85 0.14 -6.83
C GLY A 46 8.53 0.87 -5.51
N GLY A 47 9.32 1.87 -5.12
CA GLY A 47 9.06 2.63 -3.88
C GLY A 47 9.10 1.75 -2.64
N ALA A 48 7.95 1.52 -1.98
CA ALA A 48 7.84 0.61 -0.83
C ALA A 48 7.70 -0.87 -1.24
N THR A 49 7.42 -1.15 -2.53
CA THR A 49 7.16 -2.50 -3.05
C THR A 49 8.34 -2.97 -3.90
N TYR A 50 9.48 -3.22 -3.28
CA TYR A 50 10.68 -3.73 -3.96
C TYR A 50 11.29 -4.92 -3.24
N SER A 51 12.20 -5.62 -3.92
CA SER A 51 12.95 -6.74 -3.39
C SER A 51 14.44 -6.45 -3.43
N PHE A 52 15.20 -7.10 -2.56
CA PHE A 52 16.66 -7.00 -2.53
C PHE A 52 17.31 -8.37 -2.40
N ARG A 53 18.60 -8.46 -2.70
CA ARG A 53 19.37 -9.71 -2.58
C ARG A 53 20.04 -9.77 -1.20
N ARG A 54 19.87 -10.92 -0.52
CA ARG A 54 20.57 -11.25 0.72
C ARG A 54 20.97 -12.73 0.72
N ASP A 55 22.25 -13.02 0.88
CA ASP A 55 22.80 -14.39 1.01
C ASP A 55 22.25 -15.35 -0.07
N GLY A 56 22.21 -14.87 -1.34
CA GLY A 56 21.72 -15.62 -2.49
C GLY A 56 20.18 -15.69 -2.61
N LEU A 57 19.43 -15.21 -1.63
CA LEU A 57 17.97 -15.15 -1.67
C LEU A 57 17.48 -13.77 -2.14
N THR A 58 16.37 -13.77 -2.88
CA THR A 58 15.61 -12.54 -3.12
C THR A 58 14.59 -12.38 -2.00
N VAL A 59 14.61 -11.24 -1.34
CA VAL A 59 13.79 -10.89 -0.18
C VAL A 59 12.99 -9.65 -0.48
N ASP A 60 11.69 -9.70 -0.24
CA ASP A 60 10.82 -8.53 -0.33
C ASP A 60 10.96 -7.64 0.90
N THR A 61 10.84 -6.32 0.72
CA THR A 61 10.86 -5.34 1.82
C THR A 61 9.78 -5.58 2.85
N GLY A 62 8.66 -6.14 2.44
CA GLY A 62 7.53 -6.52 3.27
C GLY A 62 6.65 -7.54 2.54
N GLN A 63 5.76 -8.18 3.29
CA GLN A 63 4.78 -9.09 2.71
C GLN A 63 3.58 -8.27 2.23
N HIS A 64 3.37 -8.22 0.92
CA HIS A 64 2.31 -7.46 0.30
C HIS A 64 1.21 -8.41 -0.19
N VAL A 65 0.01 -8.21 0.32
CA VAL A 65 -1.20 -8.83 -0.18
C VAL A 65 -2.15 -7.76 -0.68
N PHE A 66 -3.04 -8.14 -1.57
CA PHE A 66 -4.09 -7.25 -2.07
C PHE A 66 -5.44 -7.96 -2.04
N LEU A 67 -6.50 -7.24 -2.22
CA LEU A 67 -7.85 -7.80 -2.25
C LEU A 67 -8.39 -7.75 -3.67
N ARG A 68 -9.32 -8.65 -4.01
CA ARG A 68 -10.00 -8.63 -5.31
C ARG A 68 -10.64 -7.26 -5.62
N CYS A 69 -11.06 -6.52 -4.62
CA CYS A 69 -11.59 -5.17 -4.80
C CYS A 69 -10.54 -4.11 -5.17
N TYR A 70 -9.25 -4.43 -5.20
CA TYR A 70 -8.18 -3.51 -5.62
C TYR A 70 -8.09 -3.44 -7.15
N GLN A 71 -9.11 -2.87 -7.76
CA GLN A 71 -9.26 -2.92 -9.21
C GLN A 71 -8.26 -2.04 -9.96
N ALA A 72 -7.91 -0.87 -9.42
CA ALA A 72 -6.90 -0.02 -10.05
C ALA A 72 -5.52 -0.69 -10.01
N TYR A 73 -5.17 -1.33 -8.89
CA TYR A 73 -3.93 -2.08 -8.77
C TYR A 73 -3.88 -3.28 -9.73
N GLN A 74 -4.95 -4.08 -9.79
CA GLN A 74 -5.03 -5.21 -10.73
C GLN A 74 -4.97 -4.73 -12.20
N GLY A 75 -5.65 -3.61 -12.51
CA GLY A 75 -5.55 -3.00 -13.84
C GLY A 75 -4.13 -2.52 -14.18
N LEU A 76 -3.34 -2.10 -13.17
CA LEU A 76 -1.92 -1.82 -13.38
C LEU A 76 -1.13 -3.10 -13.67
N LEU A 77 -1.35 -4.19 -12.91
CA LEU A 77 -0.69 -5.49 -13.19
C LEU A 77 -1.02 -6.01 -14.59
N ASP A 78 -2.28 -5.88 -15.01
CA ASP A 78 -2.70 -6.22 -16.37
C ASP A 78 -1.97 -5.39 -17.41
N ARG A 79 -1.92 -4.08 -17.22
CA ARG A 79 -1.21 -3.18 -18.15
C ARG A 79 0.30 -3.42 -18.19
N LEU A 80 0.89 -3.90 -17.10
CA LEU A 80 2.30 -4.31 -17.03
C LEU A 80 2.55 -5.69 -17.65
N GLY A 81 1.48 -6.48 -17.94
CA GLY A 81 1.56 -7.83 -18.49
C GLY A 81 2.05 -8.87 -17.49
N VAL A 82 1.67 -8.74 -16.21
CA VAL A 82 2.12 -9.59 -15.09
C VAL A 82 0.95 -10.11 -14.22
N THR A 83 -0.24 -10.19 -14.79
CA THR A 83 -1.43 -10.69 -14.07
C THR A 83 -1.22 -12.10 -13.54
N ASP A 84 -0.57 -12.97 -14.32
CA ASP A 84 -0.30 -14.36 -13.97
C ASP A 84 0.82 -14.52 -12.92
N ASP A 85 1.56 -13.47 -12.63
CA ASP A 85 2.59 -13.43 -11.59
C ASP A 85 2.00 -13.10 -10.20
N ALA A 86 0.68 -13.01 -10.10
CA ALA A 86 -0.07 -12.87 -8.86
C ALA A 86 -1.22 -13.88 -8.81
N ASP A 87 -1.44 -14.48 -7.63
CA ASP A 87 -2.50 -15.46 -7.40
C ASP A 87 -3.57 -14.83 -6.48
N VAL A 88 -4.84 -14.88 -6.90
CA VAL A 88 -5.97 -14.47 -6.09
C VAL A 88 -6.73 -15.68 -5.61
N GLN A 89 -6.92 -15.81 -4.31
CA GLN A 89 -7.70 -16.91 -3.73
C GLN A 89 -9.03 -17.08 -4.50
N PRO A 90 -9.43 -18.31 -4.81
CA PRO A 90 -10.74 -18.56 -5.40
C PRO A 90 -11.88 -18.21 -4.45
N ARG A 91 -11.55 -18.10 -3.15
CA ARG A 91 -12.48 -17.74 -2.09
C ARG A 91 -11.73 -17.26 -0.86
N PHE A 92 -12.15 -16.14 -0.28
CA PHE A 92 -11.62 -15.65 1.00
C PHE A 92 -11.58 -16.77 2.05
N ALA A 93 -10.39 -17.08 2.53
CA ALA A 93 -10.14 -18.08 3.56
C ALA A 93 -8.86 -17.74 4.31
N VAL A 94 -8.98 -17.44 5.59
CA VAL A 94 -7.87 -17.09 6.48
C VAL A 94 -7.85 -18.04 7.67
N PRO A 95 -6.81 -18.90 7.78
CA PRO A 95 -6.54 -19.64 9.01
C PRO A 95 -6.16 -18.64 10.12
N VAL A 96 -6.89 -18.70 11.24
CA VAL A 96 -6.60 -17.91 12.44
C VAL A 96 -6.08 -18.84 13.52
N LEU A 97 -4.88 -18.56 14.00
CA LEU A 97 -4.13 -19.36 14.96
C LEU A 97 -4.21 -18.74 16.35
N LEU A 98 -4.43 -19.57 17.35
CA LEU A 98 -4.31 -19.24 18.76
C LEU A 98 -3.38 -20.26 19.42
N PRO A 99 -2.37 -19.84 20.20
CA PRO A 99 -1.45 -20.76 20.85
C PRO A 99 -2.18 -21.85 21.65
N GLY A 100 -1.77 -23.12 21.45
CA GLY A 100 -2.36 -24.26 22.16
C GLY A 100 -3.73 -24.70 21.66
N ARG A 101 -4.23 -24.16 20.54
CA ARG A 101 -5.52 -24.55 19.95
C ARG A 101 -5.37 -24.94 18.46
N ALA A 102 -6.32 -25.74 18.00
CA ALA A 102 -6.41 -26.02 16.56
C ALA A 102 -6.74 -24.73 15.77
N PRO A 103 -6.24 -24.61 14.53
CA PRO A 103 -6.55 -23.47 13.67
C PRO A 103 -8.05 -23.29 13.45
N HIS A 104 -8.52 -22.06 13.44
CA HIS A 104 -9.87 -21.68 13.05
C HIS A 104 -9.85 -21.07 11.64
N LEU A 105 -10.82 -21.42 10.80
CA LEU A 105 -10.91 -20.89 9.45
C LEU A 105 -12.00 -19.81 9.38
N LEU A 106 -11.56 -18.56 9.11
CA LEU A 106 -12.45 -17.48 8.68
C LEU A 106 -12.57 -17.54 7.16
N ALA A 107 -13.75 -17.95 6.66
CA ALA A 107 -13.95 -18.12 5.22
C ALA A 107 -15.36 -17.70 4.80
N ARG A 108 -15.47 -17.14 3.58
CA ARG A 108 -16.75 -16.88 2.95
C ARG A 108 -17.37 -18.15 2.34
N ARG A 109 -18.67 -18.15 2.19
CA ARG A 109 -19.42 -19.18 1.44
C ARG A 109 -20.08 -18.57 0.20
N ARG A 110 -20.64 -19.43 -0.67
CA ARG A 110 -21.36 -19.01 -1.88
C ARG A 110 -22.76 -18.47 -1.52
N LEU A 111 -22.78 -17.32 -0.89
CA LEU A 111 -23.97 -16.55 -0.52
C LEU A 111 -23.79 -15.10 -0.97
N PRO A 112 -24.87 -14.35 -1.21
CA PRO A 112 -24.76 -12.92 -1.51
C PRO A 112 -24.20 -12.15 -0.31
N ALA A 113 -23.55 -11.00 -0.57
CA ALA A 113 -23.08 -10.12 0.48
C ALA A 113 -24.26 -9.47 1.23
N PRO A 114 -24.14 -9.28 2.56
CA PRO A 114 -23.06 -9.68 3.45
C PRO A 114 -23.22 -11.10 4.05
N ALA A 115 -24.26 -11.84 3.67
CA ALA A 115 -24.58 -13.16 4.22
C ALA A 115 -23.48 -14.21 3.99
N HIS A 116 -22.62 -13.99 2.98
CA HIS A 116 -21.50 -14.89 2.65
C HIS A 116 -20.48 -15.09 3.78
N LEU A 117 -20.39 -14.15 4.75
CA LEU A 117 -19.50 -14.23 5.91
C LEU A 117 -20.14 -14.95 7.11
N LEU A 118 -21.48 -15.04 7.17
CA LEU A 118 -22.20 -15.57 8.33
C LEU A 118 -21.80 -17.01 8.68
N PRO A 119 -21.64 -17.95 7.75
CA PRO A 119 -21.25 -19.32 8.12
C PRO A 119 -19.83 -19.39 8.69
N GLY A 120 -18.88 -18.57 8.15
CA GLY A 120 -17.52 -18.47 8.68
C GLY A 120 -17.52 -17.93 10.10
N LEU A 121 -18.29 -16.87 10.35
CA LEU A 121 -18.42 -16.26 11.69
C LEU A 121 -19.17 -17.20 12.67
N ALA A 122 -20.20 -17.90 12.22
CA ALA A 122 -20.93 -18.88 13.05
C ALA A 122 -20.01 -20.01 13.54
N GLY A 123 -19.07 -20.46 12.70
CA GLY A 123 -18.06 -21.46 13.06
C GLY A 123 -16.86 -20.90 13.82
N TYR A 124 -16.75 -19.59 14.01
CA TYR A 124 -15.58 -18.94 14.59
C TYR A 124 -15.59 -19.03 16.14
N ARG A 125 -15.12 -20.18 16.66
CA ARG A 125 -15.16 -20.52 18.09
C ARG A 125 -14.18 -19.72 18.97
N LEU A 126 -13.39 -18.81 18.40
CA LEU A 126 -12.60 -17.85 19.18
C LEU A 126 -13.45 -16.74 19.82
N LEU A 127 -14.71 -16.62 19.37
CA LEU A 127 -15.73 -15.76 19.95
C LEU A 127 -16.88 -16.58 20.55
N THR A 128 -17.48 -16.09 21.63
CA THR A 128 -18.73 -16.63 22.17
C THR A 128 -19.90 -16.42 21.20
N PRO A 129 -21.01 -17.18 21.34
CA PRO A 129 -22.21 -16.93 20.55
C PRO A 129 -22.73 -15.48 20.64
N ALA A 130 -22.69 -14.88 21.83
CA ALA A 130 -23.12 -13.51 22.04
C ALA A 130 -22.21 -12.50 21.30
N GLU A 131 -20.89 -12.69 21.35
CA GLU A 131 -19.93 -11.85 20.61
C GLU A 131 -20.09 -12.00 19.11
N ARG A 132 -20.34 -13.19 18.59
CA ARG A 132 -20.60 -13.41 17.17
C ARG A 132 -21.87 -12.66 16.72
N LEU A 133 -22.92 -12.71 17.52
CA LEU A 133 -24.14 -11.96 17.24
C LEU A 133 -23.92 -10.44 17.30
N ALA A 134 -23.17 -9.97 18.30
CA ALA A 134 -22.77 -8.56 18.41
C ALA A 134 -21.94 -8.14 17.17
N ALA A 135 -21.01 -8.96 16.69
CA ALA A 135 -20.22 -8.68 15.50
C ALA A 135 -21.08 -8.58 14.23
N VAL A 136 -22.10 -9.43 14.07
CA VAL A 136 -23.06 -9.33 12.96
C VAL A 136 -23.81 -8.00 13.00
N ARG A 137 -24.30 -7.59 14.19
CA ARG A 137 -25.01 -6.29 14.36
C ARG A 137 -24.08 -5.11 14.04
N ALA A 138 -22.85 -5.12 14.54
CA ALA A 138 -21.87 -4.08 14.24
C ALA A 138 -21.53 -4.04 12.74
N ALA A 139 -21.31 -5.18 12.09
CA ALA A 139 -21.07 -5.24 10.66
C ALA A 139 -22.26 -4.69 9.84
N ALA A 140 -23.49 -4.99 10.25
CA ALA A 140 -24.69 -4.44 9.64
C ALA A 140 -24.77 -2.90 9.80
N ALA A 141 -24.48 -2.40 11.01
CA ALA A 141 -24.43 -0.97 11.28
C ALA A 141 -23.33 -0.26 10.48
N LEU A 142 -22.15 -0.89 10.36
CA LEU A 142 -21.01 -0.32 9.64
C LEU A 142 -21.30 -0.08 8.13
N ARG A 143 -22.20 -0.85 7.54
CA ARG A 143 -22.64 -0.62 6.15
C ARG A 143 -23.29 0.73 5.94
N HIS A 144 -23.87 1.32 6.97
CA HIS A 144 -24.56 2.61 6.93
C HIS A 144 -23.67 3.78 7.36
N VAL A 145 -22.46 3.52 7.81
CA VAL A 145 -21.49 4.57 8.13
C VAL A 145 -21.00 5.18 6.82
N ASP A 146 -21.19 6.48 6.63
CA ASP A 146 -20.65 7.20 5.48
C ASP A 146 -19.18 7.58 5.76
N PRO A 147 -18.23 7.00 5.01
CA PRO A 147 -16.80 7.27 5.21
C PRO A 147 -16.36 8.64 4.65
N ASP A 148 -17.21 9.33 3.91
CA ASP A 148 -16.84 10.58 3.25
C ASP A 148 -17.21 11.82 4.11
N LEU A 149 -17.95 11.62 5.20
CA LEU A 149 -18.28 12.68 6.15
C LEU A 149 -17.09 13.02 7.07
N PRO A 150 -16.76 14.31 7.25
CA PRO A 150 -15.66 14.74 8.14
C PRO A 150 -15.81 14.26 9.59
N GLU A 151 -17.01 14.24 10.14
CA GLU A 151 -17.32 13.77 11.49
C GLU A 151 -17.07 12.27 11.65
N THR A 152 -17.16 11.48 10.56
CA THR A 152 -16.80 10.06 10.57
C THR A 152 -15.29 9.89 10.71
N ASP A 153 -14.50 10.70 10.00
CA ASP A 153 -13.04 10.65 10.12
C ASP A 153 -12.54 11.12 11.50
N ALA A 154 -13.25 12.05 12.15
CA ALA A 154 -12.89 12.55 13.48
C ALA A 154 -13.02 11.52 14.61
N ARG A 155 -13.68 10.39 14.37
CA ARG A 155 -13.95 9.33 15.35
C ARG A 155 -12.99 8.15 15.21
N SER A 156 -12.65 7.51 16.34
CA SER A 156 -11.92 6.24 16.32
C SER A 156 -12.87 5.08 15.99
N PHE A 157 -12.35 4.09 15.28
CA PHE A 157 -13.08 2.86 15.01
C PHE A 157 -13.30 2.07 16.31
N GLY A 158 -12.34 2.10 17.25
CA GLY A 158 -12.48 1.45 18.55
C GLY A 158 -13.64 1.98 19.39
N ASP A 159 -13.78 3.31 19.49
CA ASP A 159 -14.91 3.94 20.21
C ASP A 159 -16.24 3.57 19.56
N TRP A 160 -16.27 3.54 18.21
CA TRP A 160 -17.46 3.11 17.48
C TRP A 160 -17.80 1.64 17.75
N LEU A 161 -16.78 0.74 17.76
CA LEU A 161 -16.98 -0.67 18.10
C LEU A 161 -17.49 -0.86 19.53
N ALA A 162 -16.92 -0.14 20.49
CA ALA A 162 -17.38 -0.17 21.88
C ALA A 162 -18.85 0.26 22.02
N ALA A 163 -19.23 1.36 21.33
CA ALA A 163 -20.62 1.84 21.29
C ALA A 163 -21.58 0.84 20.62
N HIS A 164 -21.06 -0.09 19.80
CA HIS A 164 -21.83 -1.16 19.17
C HIS A 164 -21.68 -2.52 19.90
N GLY A 165 -21.29 -2.49 21.17
CA GLY A 165 -21.26 -3.66 22.05
C GLY A 165 -20.19 -4.69 21.72
N GLN A 166 -19.09 -4.27 21.09
CA GLN A 166 -17.95 -5.15 20.87
C GLN A 166 -17.09 -5.24 22.13
N SER A 167 -16.85 -6.46 22.62
CA SER A 167 -15.91 -6.69 23.71
C SER A 167 -14.47 -6.53 23.24
N ASP A 168 -13.55 -6.20 24.17
CA ASP A 168 -12.11 -6.15 23.89
C ASP A 168 -11.60 -7.44 23.25
N ARG A 169 -12.16 -8.59 23.66
CA ARG A 169 -11.82 -9.89 23.06
C ARG A 169 -12.27 -9.97 21.61
N ALA A 170 -13.48 -9.50 21.30
CA ALA A 170 -13.98 -9.48 19.92
C ALA A 170 -13.17 -8.51 19.06
N VAL A 171 -12.76 -7.36 19.61
CA VAL A 171 -11.87 -6.43 18.92
C VAL A 171 -10.55 -7.11 18.57
N ARG A 172 -9.83 -7.66 19.55
CA ARG A 172 -8.54 -8.29 19.33
C ARG A 172 -8.58 -9.54 18.45
N ARG A 173 -9.63 -10.36 18.57
CA ARG A 173 -9.70 -11.65 17.86
C ARG A 173 -10.40 -11.60 16.51
N LEU A 174 -11.07 -10.52 16.16
CA LEU A 174 -11.80 -10.39 14.89
C LEU A 174 -11.51 -9.08 14.17
N TRP A 175 -11.80 -7.94 14.80
CA TRP A 175 -11.73 -6.65 14.13
C TRP A 175 -10.29 -6.22 13.82
N ASP A 176 -9.38 -6.39 14.79
CA ASP A 176 -7.97 -6.03 14.63
C ASP A 176 -7.23 -6.92 13.63
N LEU A 177 -7.68 -8.15 13.36
CA LEU A 177 -7.13 -8.98 12.29
C LEU A 177 -7.13 -8.25 10.94
N ILE A 178 -8.16 -7.47 10.69
CA ILE A 178 -8.36 -6.75 9.43
C ILE A 178 -7.85 -5.32 9.56
N THR A 179 -8.20 -4.63 10.66
CA THR A 179 -7.86 -3.22 10.85
C THR A 179 -6.34 -3.02 10.90
N VAL A 180 -5.64 -3.83 11.69
CA VAL A 180 -4.17 -3.75 11.81
C VAL A 180 -3.50 -4.06 10.46
N ALA A 181 -3.98 -5.07 9.74
CA ALA A 181 -3.42 -5.43 8.44
C ALA A 181 -3.66 -4.37 7.36
N ALA A 182 -4.84 -3.74 7.35
CA ALA A 182 -5.24 -2.83 6.28
C ALA A 182 -4.90 -1.36 6.57
N LEU A 183 -4.91 -0.96 7.84
CA LEU A 183 -4.70 0.44 8.25
C LEU A 183 -3.38 0.66 9.00
N ASN A 184 -2.63 -0.41 9.26
CA ASN A 184 -1.39 -0.34 10.04
C ASN A 184 -1.56 0.36 11.40
N LEU A 185 -2.73 0.20 12.01
CA LEU A 185 -3.10 0.70 13.34
C LEU A 185 -4.14 -0.23 14.00
N PRO A 186 -4.10 -0.40 15.33
CA PRO A 186 -5.19 -1.05 16.07
C PRO A 186 -6.50 -0.26 15.93
N SER A 187 -7.64 -0.95 16.03
CA SER A 187 -8.98 -0.33 15.96
C SER A 187 -9.13 0.86 16.91
N ALA A 188 -8.53 0.79 18.09
CA ALA A 188 -8.56 1.87 19.09
C ALA A 188 -8.01 3.21 18.56
N HIS A 189 -7.09 3.17 17.62
CA HIS A 189 -6.38 4.32 17.09
C HIS A 189 -6.64 4.59 15.60
N ALA A 190 -7.40 3.72 14.93
CA ALA A 190 -7.70 3.85 13.50
C ALA A 190 -8.90 4.77 13.25
N SER A 191 -8.87 5.55 12.17
CA SER A 191 -10.01 6.35 11.70
C SER A 191 -11.22 5.47 11.39
N LEU A 192 -12.40 5.83 11.91
CA LEU A 192 -13.65 5.16 11.58
C LEU A 192 -13.96 5.26 10.06
N ALA A 193 -13.67 6.38 9.44
CA ALA A 193 -13.90 6.57 8.01
C ALA A 193 -13.09 5.58 7.18
N LEU A 194 -11.78 5.45 7.46
CA LEU A 194 -10.91 4.51 6.74
C LEU A 194 -11.26 3.06 7.07
N ALA A 195 -11.60 2.73 8.32
CA ALA A 195 -12.10 1.41 8.69
C ALA A 195 -13.40 1.07 7.97
N ALA A 196 -14.38 1.97 7.97
CA ALA A 196 -15.63 1.77 7.23
C ALA A 196 -15.38 1.55 5.73
N ARG A 197 -14.45 2.30 5.11
CA ARG A 197 -14.02 2.09 3.73
C ARG A 197 -13.48 0.68 3.52
N VAL A 198 -12.57 0.22 4.37
CA VAL A 198 -11.97 -1.13 4.29
C VAL A 198 -13.04 -2.22 4.41
N PHE A 199 -13.83 -2.18 5.48
CA PHE A 199 -14.82 -3.23 5.73
C PHE A 199 -15.95 -3.24 4.71
N ARG A 200 -16.48 -2.08 4.33
CA ARG A 200 -17.56 -1.99 3.33
C ARG A 200 -17.10 -2.48 1.97
N THR A 201 -15.97 -1.96 1.49
CA THR A 201 -15.46 -2.27 0.15
C THR A 201 -14.88 -3.68 0.07
N GLY A 202 -14.11 -4.09 1.09
CA GLY A 202 -13.41 -5.36 1.08
C GLY A 202 -14.26 -6.56 1.52
N LEU A 203 -15.32 -6.35 2.34
CA LEU A 203 -16.01 -7.48 2.96
C LEU A 203 -17.55 -7.43 2.89
N LEU A 204 -18.17 -6.25 2.92
CA LEU A 204 -19.60 -6.15 3.22
C LEU A 204 -20.46 -5.87 1.98
N ASN A 205 -19.91 -5.27 0.91
CA ASN A 205 -20.68 -4.84 -0.25
C ASN A 205 -20.70 -5.86 -1.39
N ALA A 206 -19.62 -6.62 -1.58
CA ALA A 206 -19.53 -7.67 -2.60
C ALA A 206 -18.96 -8.96 -2.00
N ALA A 207 -19.47 -10.10 -2.45
CA ALA A 207 -19.17 -11.37 -1.81
C ALA A 207 -17.71 -11.83 -2.00
N ASP A 208 -17.10 -11.49 -3.10
CA ASP A 208 -15.74 -11.88 -3.48
C ASP A 208 -14.70 -10.77 -3.30
N ALA A 209 -15.15 -9.56 -2.94
CA ALA A 209 -14.30 -8.38 -2.81
C ALA A 209 -13.08 -8.60 -1.90
N GLY A 210 -13.23 -9.41 -0.85
CA GLY A 210 -12.20 -9.72 0.13
C GLY A 210 -11.30 -10.90 -0.22
N ASP A 211 -11.45 -11.55 -1.38
CA ASP A 211 -10.56 -12.63 -1.78
C ASP A 211 -9.12 -12.10 -1.87
N ILE A 212 -8.21 -12.76 -1.16
CA ILE A 212 -6.85 -12.26 -0.97
C ILE A 212 -5.98 -12.66 -2.17
N GLY A 213 -5.34 -11.67 -2.75
CA GLY A 213 -4.29 -11.81 -3.75
C GLY A 213 -2.90 -11.72 -3.15
N ARG A 214 -1.95 -12.45 -3.72
CA ARG A 214 -0.54 -12.43 -3.31
C ARG A 214 0.39 -12.50 -4.51
N PRO A 215 1.58 -11.90 -4.44
CA PRO A 215 2.63 -12.11 -5.43
C PRO A 215 3.10 -13.58 -5.46
N LEU A 216 3.35 -14.10 -6.66
CA LEU A 216 4.02 -15.39 -6.90
C LEU A 216 5.51 -15.20 -7.18
N VAL A 217 5.90 -14.00 -7.60
CA VAL A 217 7.27 -13.58 -7.90
C VAL A 217 7.72 -12.49 -6.92
N PRO A 218 9.01 -12.17 -6.83
CA PRO A 218 9.49 -11.02 -6.05
C PRO A 218 8.83 -9.70 -6.47
N LEU A 219 8.62 -8.79 -5.53
CA LEU A 219 7.94 -7.51 -5.79
C LEU A 219 8.62 -6.66 -6.87
N THR A 220 9.95 -6.70 -6.96
CA THR A 220 10.69 -6.02 -8.03
C THR A 220 10.34 -6.58 -9.41
N ASP A 221 10.20 -7.90 -9.51
CA ASP A 221 9.85 -8.58 -10.76
C ASP A 221 8.36 -8.37 -11.12
N LEU A 222 7.52 -8.18 -10.11
CA LEU A 222 6.09 -7.87 -10.30
C LEU A 222 5.85 -6.41 -10.72
N HIS A 223 6.66 -5.45 -10.24
CA HIS A 223 6.39 -4.02 -10.44
C HIS A 223 7.48 -3.30 -11.23
N ALA A 224 8.72 -3.28 -10.69
CA ALA A 224 9.78 -2.42 -11.19
C ALA A 224 10.29 -2.81 -12.59
N VAL A 225 10.56 -4.09 -12.78
CA VAL A 225 11.08 -4.62 -14.04
C VAL A 225 10.07 -4.45 -15.19
N PRO A 226 8.81 -4.90 -15.06
CA PRO A 226 7.82 -4.74 -16.12
C PRO A 226 7.44 -3.28 -16.36
N ALA A 227 7.38 -2.44 -15.31
CA ALA A 227 7.14 -1.01 -15.47
C ALA A 227 8.23 -0.32 -16.28
N ARG A 228 9.52 -0.61 -16.01
CA ARG A 228 10.64 -0.07 -16.77
C ARG A 228 10.58 -0.50 -18.24
N ARG A 229 10.32 -1.79 -18.50
CA ARG A 229 10.15 -2.33 -19.84
C ARG A 229 9.06 -1.58 -20.59
N LEU A 230 7.84 -1.55 -20.03
CA LEU A 230 6.70 -0.90 -20.66
C LEU A 230 6.93 0.59 -20.92
N LEU A 231 7.47 1.32 -19.94
CA LEU A 231 7.75 2.75 -20.10
C LEU A 231 8.78 3.01 -21.22
N ASN A 232 9.80 2.15 -21.36
CA ASN A 232 10.75 2.24 -22.47
C ASN A 232 10.08 1.97 -23.84
N GLU A 233 9.19 0.94 -23.90
CA GLU A 233 8.41 0.63 -25.11
C GLU A 233 7.50 1.79 -25.52
N LEU A 234 6.95 2.51 -24.54
CA LEU A 234 6.13 3.71 -24.75
C LEU A 234 6.97 4.99 -25.03
N GLY A 235 8.29 4.87 -25.12
CA GLY A 235 9.19 6.00 -25.39
C GLY A 235 9.41 6.94 -24.20
N ALA A 236 8.98 6.56 -22.99
CA ALA A 236 9.23 7.34 -21.78
C ALA A 236 10.70 7.20 -21.33
N ARG A 237 11.25 8.29 -20.78
CA ARG A 237 12.59 8.29 -20.20
C ARG A 237 12.54 7.95 -18.72
N VAL A 238 13.12 6.84 -18.30
CA VAL A 238 13.25 6.45 -16.89
C VAL A 238 14.67 6.72 -16.40
N ARG A 239 14.81 7.55 -15.36
CA ARG A 239 16.09 7.87 -14.73
C ARG A 239 16.04 7.49 -13.25
N THR A 240 16.77 6.47 -12.88
CA THR A 240 17.03 6.10 -11.49
C THR A 240 18.28 6.80 -10.95
N ARG A 241 18.53 6.76 -9.64
CA ARG A 241 19.61 7.49 -8.94
C ARG A 241 19.58 9.01 -9.24
N SER A 242 18.39 9.54 -9.55
CA SER A 242 18.17 10.92 -9.99
C SER A 242 17.30 11.64 -8.95
N ARG A 243 17.94 12.10 -7.88
CA ARG A 243 17.24 12.82 -6.80
C ARG A 243 16.93 14.24 -7.22
N VAL A 244 15.64 14.58 -7.25
CA VAL A 244 15.17 15.95 -7.40
C VAL A 244 15.50 16.78 -6.15
N ARG A 245 15.99 17.98 -6.35
CA ARG A 245 16.40 18.93 -5.30
C ARG A 245 15.41 20.06 -5.13
N TRP A 246 14.82 20.54 -6.22
CA TRP A 246 13.88 21.63 -6.23
C TRP A 246 12.99 21.59 -7.48
N ILE A 247 11.85 22.28 -7.40
CA ILE A 247 10.91 22.49 -8.51
C ILE A 247 10.64 24.00 -8.56
N HIS A 248 10.96 24.63 -9.70
CA HIS A 248 10.70 26.05 -9.94
C HIS A 248 9.62 26.21 -10.99
N PRO A 249 8.53 26.97 -10.70
CA PRO A 249 7.58 27.38 -11.72
C PRO A 249 8.26 28.30 -12.75
N GLU A 250 7.96 28.06 -14.01
CA GLU A 250 8.35 28.93 -15.13
C GLU A 250 7.12 29.23 -15.99
N SER A 251 7.18 30.27 -16.79
CA SER A 251 6.12 30.58 -17.74
C SER A 251 6.66 30.42 -19.18
N PRO A 252 6.18 29.37 -19.89
CA PRO A 252 5.28 28.31 -19.46
C PRO A 252 6.01 27.11 -18.84
N GLY A 253 5.42 26.43 -17.82
CA GLY A 253 5.84 25.13 -17.31
C GLY A 253 6.69 25.20 -16.04
N PHE A 254 7.64 24.29 -15.92
CA PHE A 254 8.44 24.09 -14.72
C PHE A 254 9.90 23.74 -15.09
N ARG A 255 10.81 24.10 -14.19
CA ARG A 255 12.17 23.60 -14.17
C ARG A 255 12.38 22.72 -12.95
N VAL A 256 12.86 21.51 -13.17
CA VAL A 256 13.12 20.50 -12.13
C VAL A 256 14.63 20.33 -11.99
N GLY A 257 15.18 20.67 -10.83
CA GLY A 257 16.61 20.62 -10.55
C GLY A 257 17.06 19.28 -9.98
N LEU A 258 18.14 18.77 -10.53
CA LEU A 258 18.83 17.53 -10.14
C LEU A 258 20.25 17.88 -9.65
N SER A 259 21.00 16.89 -9.18
CA SER A 259 22.42 17.08 -8.84
C SER A 259 23.32 17.26 -10.09
N ASP A 260 22.88 16.74 -11.24
CA ASP A 260 23.63 16.67 -12.50
C ASP A 260 22.99 17.49 -13.63
N GLY A 261 22.14 18.46 -13.28
CA GLY A 261 21.50 19.35 -14.25
C GLY A 261 20.05 19.66 -13.96
N GLU A 262 19.34 20.11 -14.97
CA GLU A 262 17.96 20.55 -14.88
C GLU A 262 17.11 19.98 -16.02
N ILE A 263 15.83 19.84 -15.80
CA ILE A 263 14.84 19.39 -16.78
C ILE A 263 13.76 20.45 -16.89
N ALA A 264 13.57 21.00 -18.08
CA ALA A 264 12.40 21.82 -18.40
C ALA A 264 11.24 20.91 -18.81
N THR A 265 10.05 21.17 -18.28
CA THR A 265 8.87 20.34 -18.51
C THR A 265 7.59 21.19 -18.47
N ASP A 266 6.55 20.77 -19.19
CA ASP A 266 5.28 21.49 -19.21
C ASP A 266 4.42 21.21 -17.96
N ALA A 267 4.61 20.04 -17.32
CA ALA A 267 3.91 19.68 -16.09
C ALA A 267 4.76 18.75 -15.21
N VAL A 268 4.39 18.68 -13.94
CA VAL A 268 5.03 17.84 -12.92
C VAL A 268 4.00 17.04 -12.15
N VAL A 269 4.23 15.74 -12.03
CA VAL A 269 3.55 14.86 -11.07
C VAL A 269 4.51 14.58 -9.91
N LEU A 270 4.21 15.08 -8.71
CA LEU A 270 5.01 14.87 -7.51
C LEU A 270 4.49 13.64 -6.76
N ALA A 271 5.09 12.47 -7.03
CA ALA A 271 4.67 11.16 -6.55
C ALA A 271 5.64 10.57 -5.50
N VAL A 272 5.98 11.37 -4.51
CA VAL A 272 6.92 11.03 -3.42
C VAL A 272 6.21 11.02 -2.06
N PRO A 273 6.80 10.43 -1.00
CA PRO A 273 6.23 10.49 0.35
C PRO A 273 5.96 11.93 0.81
N HIS A 274 4.93 12.12 1.62
CA HIS A 274 4.44 13.44 2.04
C HIS A 274 5.53 14.35 2.63
N GLN A 275 6.48 13.80 3.42
CA GLN A 275 7.59 14.58 3.97
C GLN A 275 8.51 15.14 2.87
N VAL A 276 8.79 14.33 1.84
CA VAL A 276 9.60 14.75 0.69
C VAL A 276 8.81 15.72 -0.19
N ALA A 277 7.52 15.46 -0.38
CA ALA A 277 6.64 16.35 -1.14
C ALA A 277 6.59 17.75 -0.50
N ALA A 278 6.45 17.83 0.83
CA ALA A 278 6.45 19.09 1.56
C ALA A 278 7.73 19.91 1.37
N SER A 279 8.88 19.23 1.19
CA SER A 279 10.16 19.89 0.95
C SER A 279 10.41 20.32 -0.50
N LEU A 280 9.70 19.72 -1.46
CA LEU A 280 9.91 19.97 -2.88
C LEU A 280 8.83 20.86 -3.51
N VAL A 281 7.62 20.86 -2.97
CA VAL A 281 6.51 21.63 -3.52
C VAL A 281 6.78 23.13 -3.30
N PRO A 282 6.67 23.96 -4.36
CA PRO A 282 6.79 25.41 -4.19
C PRO A 282 5.70 25.93 -3.23
N PRO A 283 6.03 26.83 -2.28
CA PRO A 283 5.06 27.33 -1.28
C PRO A 283 3.80 27.93 -1.91
N VAL A 284 3.94 28.59 -3.06
CA VAL A 284 2.81 29.18 -3.81
C VAL A 284 1.86 28.09 -4.35
N ALA A 285 2.33 26.87 -4.63
CA ALA A 285 1.54 25.76 -5.12
C ALA A 285 0.69 25.12 -4.00
N ALA A 286 1.26 24.99 -2.81
CA ALA A 286 0.61 24.37 -1.65
C ALA A 286 1.00 25.08 -0.35
N PRO A 287 0.37 26.21 -0.01
CA PRO A 287 0.70 26.96 1.22
C PRO A 287 0.54 26.14 2.50
N GLY A 288 -0.36 25.12 2.50
CA GLY A 288 -0.57 24.22 3.63
C GLY A 288 0.39 23.01 3.69
N ALA A 289 1.40 22.92 2.81
CA ALA A 289 2.32 21.78 2.79
C ALA A 289 3.09 21.58 4.10
N GLY A 290 3.28 22.64 4.88
CA GLY A 290 3.87 22.59 6.21
C GLY A 290 3.09 21.68 7.19
N ASP A 291 1.79 21.52 7.02
CA ASP A 291 0.95 20.66 7.86
C ASP A 291 0.97 19.17 7.47
N TRP A 292 1.54 18.82 6.33
CA TRP A 292 1.57 17.41 5.90
C TRP A 292 2.38 16.51 6.83
N HIS A 293 3.31 17.08 7.64
CA HIS A 293 4.01 16.32 8.67
C HIS A 293 3.06 15.71 9.72
N ARG A 294 1.86 16.30 9.92
CA ARG A 294 0.82 15.84 10.86
C ARG A 294 0.17 14.53 10.43
N LEU A 295 0.35 14.11 9.17
CA LEU A 295 0.02 12.76 8.73
C LEU A 295 0.82 11.69 9.48
N GLY A 296 1.99 12.05 10.02
CA GLY A 296 2.83 11.12 10.77
C GLY A 296 3.27 9.91 9.95
N ALA A 297 3.64 8.85 10.66
CA ALA A 297 3.98 7.57 10.06
C ALA A 297 3.61 6.41 10.99
N ALA A 298 3.33 5.24 10.43
CA ALA A 298 3.17 4.00 11.16
C ALA A 298 4.16 2.96 10.61
N PRO A 299 4.95 2.31 11.49
CA PRO A 299 5.98 1.38 11.08
C PRO A 299 5.45 -0.04 10.83
N ILE A 300 6.20 -0.80 10.02
CA ILE A 300 6.05 -2.24 9.86
C ILE A 300 7.41 -2.91 10.08
N VAL A 301 7.41 -4.03 10.81
CA VAL A 301 8.58 -4.87 11.02
C VAL A 301 8.30 -6.26 10.49
N ASN A 302 9.21 -6.81 9.68
CA ASN A 302 9.12 -8.20 9.24
C ASN A 302 10.28 -8.99 9.81
N VAL A 303 9.97 -10.12 10.44
CA VAL A 303 10.96 -11.08 10.95
C VAL A 303 10.99 -12.28 10.03
N HIS A 304 12.10 -12.48 9.38
CA HIS A 304 12.34 -13.55 8.43
C HIS A 304 13.07 -14.70 9.12
N LEU A 305 12.54 -15.92 9.01
CA LEU A 305 13.17 -17.14 9.52
C LEU A 305 13.24 -18.17 8.40
N ARG A 306 14.42 -18.78 8.22
CA ARG A 306 14.62 -19.89 7.30
C ARG A 306 14.76 -21.17 8.10
N TYR A 307 13.71 -21.98 8.14
CA TYR A 307 13.72 -23.30 8.76
C TYR A 307 14.38 -24.32 7.85
N ALA A 308 15.14 -25.26 8.44
CA ALA A 308 15.82 -26.31 7.70
C ALA A 308 14.85 -27.23 6.92
N HIS A 309 13.63 -27.40 7.43
CA HIS A 309 12.57 -28.18 6.84
C HIS A 309 11.23 -27.48 6.97
N ARG A 310 10.20 -27.98 6.30
CA ARG A 310 8.85 -27.45 6.38
C ARG A 310 8.27 -27.56 7.81
N VAL A 311 7.77 -26.47 8.34
CA VAL A 311 7.14 -26.39 9.67
C VAL A 311 5.62 -26.26 9.61
N THR A 312 5.06 -25.91 8.47
CA THR A 312 3.62 -25.81 8.22
C THR A 312 3.28 -25.91 6.74
N GLU A 313 2.09 -26.43 6.43
CA GLU A 313 1.51 -26.45 5.07
C GLU A 313 0.78 -25.13 4.72
N LEU A 314 0.51 -24.29 5.71
CA LEU A 314 -0.19 -23.02 5.50
C LEU A 314 0.73 -22.05 4.74
N THR A 315 0.23 -21.47 3.66
CA THR A 315 0.95 -20.42 2.91
C THR A 315 0.80 -19.06 3.54
N MET A 316 -0.29 -18.86 4.31
CA MET A 316 -0.60 -17.64 5.04
C MET A 316 -1.48 -17.99 6.24
N ALA A 317 -1.29 -17.30 7.36
CA ALA A 317 -2.15 -17.37 8.52
C ALA A 317 -2.10 -16.08 9.31
N ALA A 318 -3.19 -15.76 10.01
CA ALA A 318 -3.21 -14.73 11.05
C ALA A 318 -3.09 -15.37 12.43
N ALA A 319 -2.41 -14.73 13.36
CA ALA A 319 -2.32 -15.18 14.74
C ALA A 319 -2.98 -14.15 15.68
N VAL A 320 -3.63 -14.64 16.72
CA VAL A 320 -4.26 -13.82 17.77
C VAL A 320 -3.71 -14.21 19.13
N GLU A 321 -3.61 -13.23 20.04
CA GLU A 321 -3.04 -13.43 21.39
C GLU A 321 -1.64 -14.08 21.33
N SER A 322 -0.86 -13.62 20.35
CA SER A 322 0.49 -14.08 20.05
C SER A 322 1.36 -12.87 19.71
N PRO A 323 2.67 -12.90 19.99
CA PRO A 323 3.60 -11.90 19.44
C PRO A 323 3.62 -11.87 17.92
N ALA A 324 3.31 -12.99 17.25
CA ALA A 324 3.12 -13.04 15.81
C ALA A 324 1.75 -12.46 15.43
N GLN A 325 1.70 -11.74 14.30
CA GLN A 325 0.45 -11.21 13.75
C GLN A 325 0.08 -11.94 12.45
N TRP A 326 0.71 -11.59 11.33
CA TRP A 326 0.52 -12.27 10.06
C TRP A 326 1.76 -13.08 9.70
N ILE A 327 1.53 -14.32 9.31
CA ILE A 327 2.56 -15.30 9.00
C ILE A 327 2.42 -15.69 7.55
N PHE A 328 3.51 -15.56 6.79
CA PHE A 328 3.59 -15.96 5.39
C PHE A 328 4.68 -17.01 5.23
N THR A 329 4.44 -18.01 4.40
CA THR A 329 5.40 -19.08 4.20
C THR A 329 5.64 -19.37 2.73
N ARG A 330 6.88 -19.72 2.41
CA ARG A 330 7.27 -20.14 1.07
C ARG A 330 8.23 -21.34 1.16
N PRO A 331 7.95 -22.45 0.45
CA PRO A 331 8.93 -23.53 0.32
C PRO A 331 10.13 -23.02 -0.48
N LEU A 332 11.33 -23.52 -0.15
CA LEU A 332 12.56 -23.21 -0.87
C LEU A 332 13.03 -24.47 -1.63
N PRO A 333 13.81 -24.30 -2.73
CA PRO A 333 14.24 -25.42 -3.57
C PRO A 333 15.07 -26.47 -2.83
N ASP A 334 15.76 -26.10 -1.76
CA ASP A 334 16.61 -26.97 -0.93
C ASP A 334 15.83 -27.73 0.17
N GLY A 335 14.50 -27.75 0.09
CA GLY A 335 13.62 -28.37 1.09
C GLY A 335 13.42 -27.56 2.37
N ALA A 336 14.10 -26.43 2.50
CA ALA A 336 13.88 -25.49 3.59
C ALA A 336 12.52 -24.74 3.42
N GLN A 337 12.08 -24.06 4.48
CA GLN A 337 10.93 -23.19 4.42
C GLN A 337 11.29 -21.81 4.93
N GLN A 338 11.01 -20.79 4.13
CA GLN A 338 11.01 -19.41 4.59
C GLN A 338 9.67 -19.12 5.29
N VAL A 339 9.75 -18.59 6.50
CA VAL A 339 8.62 -18.09 7.27
C VAL A 339 8.87 -16.62 7.56
N VAL A 340 7.93 -15.78 7.21
CA VAL A 340 8.00 -14.34 7.49
C VAL A 340 6.84 -13.96 8.40
N VAL A 341 7.17 -13.38 9.54
CA VAL A 341 6.18 -12.77 10.43
C VAL A 341 6.16 -11.28 10.18
N SER A 342 5.03 -10.77 9.73
CA SER A 342 4.79 -9.35 9.50
C SER A 342 4.09 -8.76 10.70
N LEU A 343 4.67 -7.72 11.29
CA LEU A 343 4.17 -6.96 12.43
C LEU A 343 3.80 -5.57 11.93
N SER A 344 2.50 -5.30 11.83
CA SER A 344 1.96 -3.96 11.55
C SER A 344 1.73 -3.22 12.86
N ALA A 345 1.55 -1.88 12.79
CA ALA A 345 1.47 -1.02 13.96
C ALA A 345 2.65 -1.25 14.93
N ALA A 346 3.83 -1.43 14.38
CA ALA A 346 5.03 -1.90 15.09
C ALA A 346 5.76 -0.77 15.82
N ASP A 347 5.02 0.19 16.41
CA ASP A 347 5.59 1.34 17.13
C ASP A 347 6.48 0.88 18.30
N THR A 348 6.18 -0.25 18.93
CA THR A 348 6.98 -0.82 20.04
C THR A 348 8.09 -1.73 19.57
N GLU A 349 8.03 -2.26 18.35
CA GLU A 349 8.98 -3.21 17.79
C GLU A 349 10.06 -2.55 16.92
N ILE A 350 9.79 -1.36 16.39
CA ILE A 350 10.64 -0.75 15.36
C ILE A 350 12.08 -0.52 15.81
N ASP A 351 12.27 -0.15 17.07
CA ASP A 351 13.59 0.15 17.65
C ASP A 351 14.18 -1.02 18.45
N ARG A 352 13.43 -2.14 18.64
CA ARG A 352 13.93 -3.29 19.41
C ARG A 352 15.09 -3.97 18.69
N PRO A 353 16.08 -4.51 19.42
CA PRO A 353 17.17 -5.29 18.83
C PRO A 353 16.68 -6.45 17.97
N ALA A 354 17.30 -6.67 16.81
CA ALA A 354 16.92 -7.75 15.89
C ALA A 354 16.93 -9.13 16.55
N ALA A 355 17.92 -9.38 17.42
CA ALA A 355 18.03 -10.66 18.14
C ALA A 355 16.82 -10.91 19.07
N GLU A 356 16.30 -9.88 19.74
CA GLU A 356 15.12 -9.99 20.59
C GLU A 356 13.85 -10.27 19.77
N LEU A 357 13.68 -9.57 18.65
CA LEU A 357 12.57 -9.80 17.73
C LEU A 357 12.59 -11.22 17.17
N VAL A 358 13.75 -11.69 16.72
CA VAL A 358 13.93 -13.06 16.23
C VAL A 358 13.61 -14.08 17.32
N ALA A 359 14.11 -13.89 18.54
CA ALA A 359 13.85 -14.80 19.67
C ALA A 359 12.35 -14.85 20.00
N ALA A 360 11.68 -13.69 20.07
CA ALA A 360 10.25 -13.60 20.34
C ALA A 360 9.40 -14.30 19.25
N GLN A 361 9.74 -14.09 17.97
CA GLN A 361 9.00 -14.72 16.88
C GLN A 361 9.28 -16.22 16.76
N ARG A 362 10.50 -16.69 17.05
CA ARG A 362 10.79 -18.13 17.14
C ARG A 362 9.96 -18.81 18.22
N ALA A 363 9.84 -18.19 19.40
CA ALA A 363 9.01 -18.70 20.48
C ALA A 363 7.52 -18.72 20.11
N ALA A 364 7.03 -17.65 19.48
CA ALA A 364 5.66 -17.57 19.00
C ALA A 364 5.34 -18.64 17.95
N LEU A 365 6.21 -18.83 16.96
CA LEU A 365 6.04 -19.86 15.93
C LEU A 365 6.10 -21.27 16.50
N ALA A 366 6.97 -21.53 17.48
CA ALA A 366 7.04 -22.81 18.19
C ALA A 366 5.75 -23.12 18.99
N ALA A 367 5.05 -22.08 19.47
CA ALA A 367 3.77 -22.24 20.14
C ALA A 367 2.61 -22.48 19.14
N LEU A 368 2.70 -21.93 17.93
CA LEU A 368 1.68 -22.02 16.89
C LEU A 368 1.84 -23.29 16.01
N PHE A 369 3.08 -23.69 15.73
CA PHE A 369 3.40 -24.81 14.85
C PHE A 369 4.26 -25.84 15.59
N PRO A 370 3.73 -27.04 15.92
CA PRO A 370 4.48 -28.04 16.65
C PRO A 370 5.84 -28.42 16.01
N ALA A 371 5.91 -28.50 14.69
CA ALA A 371 7.12 -28.81 13.95
C ALA A 371 8.21 -27.73 14.12
N ALA A 372 7.84 -26.46 14.31
CA ALA A 372 8.81 -25.37 14.51
C ALA A 372 9.62 -25.50 15.83
N ARG A 373 9.13 -26.28 16.79
CA ARG A 373 9.83 -26.54 18.06
C ARG A 373 11.15 -27.29 17.86
N HIS A 374 11.18 -28.19 16.89
CA HIS A 374 12.28 -29.13 16.69
C HIS A 374 13.05 -28.88 15.39
N THR A 375 12.52 -28.04 14.50
CA THR A 375 13.19 -27.73 13.24
C THR A 375 14.21 -26.62 13.44
N PRO A 376 15.51 -26.86 13.09
CA PRO A 376 16.53 -25.84 13.19
C PRO A 376 16.23 -24.64 12.30
N VAL A 377 16.52 -23.42 12.81
CA VAL A 377 16.52 -22.19 12.02
C VAL A 377 17.94 -21.99 11.48
N ARG A 378 18.09 -22.02 10.15
CA ARG A 378 19.38 -21.85 9.46
C ARG A 378 19.81 -20.39 9.39
N ASP A 379 18.85 -19.49 9.23
CA ASP A 379 19.09 -18.04 9.15
C ASP A 379 17.88 -17.27 9.65
N ALA A 380 18.10 -16.11 10.24
CA ALA A 380 17.05 -15.21 10.66
C ALA A 380 17.54 -13.75 10.61
N PHE A 381 16.67 -12.85 10.14
CA PHE A 381 16.94 -11.42 10.09
C PHE A 381 15.64 -10.61 10.16
N VAL A 382 15.78 -9.30 10.30
CA VAL A 382 14.67 -8.35 10.43
C VAL A 382 14.78 -7.28 9.36
N THR A 383 13.66 -7.00 8.69
CA THR A 383 13.51 -5.80 7.87
C THR A 383 12.59 -4.82 8.58
N ARG A 384 12.89 -3.53 8.44
CA ARG A 384 12.16 -2.45 9.09
C ARG A 384 11.77 -1.39 8.07
N GLU A 385 10.51 -1.02 8.09
CA GLU A 385 9.99 0.10 7.34
C GLU A 385 9.38 1.12 8.32
N PRO A 386 10.17 2.10 8.79
CA PRO A 386 9.71 3.05 9.81
C PRO A 386 8.57 3.96 9.34
N ARG A 387 8.41 4.10 8.03
CA ARG A 387 7.41 4.93 7.38
C ARG A 387 6.65 4.12 6.33
N ALA A 388 6.10 2.97 6.77
CA ALA A 388 5.40 2.06 5.89
C ALA A 388 4.11 2.69 5.34
N THR A 389 3.36 3.38 6.20
CA THR A 389 2.15 4.14 5.85
C THR A 389 2.17 5.49 6.56
N PHE A 390 1.34 6.45 6.09
CA PHE A 390 0.98 7.55 7.01
C PHE A 390 0.16 6.98 8.18
N ARG A 391 0.07 7.71 9.29
CA ARG A 391 -0.69 7.27 10.45
C ARG A 391 -2.17 7.50 10.22
N GLN A 392 -2.92 6.45 9.97
CA GLN A 392 -4.32 6.44 9.53
C GLN A 392 -5.28 6.65 10.72
N ALA A 393 -4.97 7.65 11.54
CA ALA A 393 -5.66 7.98 12.78
C ALA A 393 -6.87 8.90 12.53
N PRO A 394 -7.77 9.06 13.52
CA PRO A 394 -8.87 10.03 13.44
C PRO A 394 -8.39 11.45 13.12
N GLY A 395 -9.12 12.13 12.24
CA GLY A 395 -8.86 13.51 11.86
C GLY A 395 -7.71 13.71 10.86
N THR A 396 -7.06 12.64 10.40
CA THR A 396 -5.93 12.77 9.45
C THR A 396 -6.36 13.18 8.05
N ARG A 397 -7.62 12.98 7.66
CA ARG A 397 -8.13 13.41 6.36
C ARG A 397 -7.95 14.91 6.14
N ALA A 398 -8.05 15.73 7.18
CA ALA A 398 -7.86 17.18 7.10
C ALA A 398 -6.45 17.58 6.58
N TYR A 399 -5.47 16.71 6.69
CA TYR A 399 -4.09 16.93 6.26
C TYR A 399 -3.74 16.25 4.95
N ARG A 400 -4.65 15.46 4.39
CA ARG A 400 -4.48 14.81 3.07
C ARG A 400 -4.85 15.81 1.98
N PRO A 401 -3.88 16.26 1.17
CA PRO A 401 -4.17 17.21 0.09
C PRO A 401 -4.93 16.54 -1.05
N ALA A 402 -5.68 17.36 -1.79
CA ALA A 402 -6.20 16.97 -3.09
C ALA A 402 -5.05 16.73 -4.09
N THR A 403 -5.33 16.05 -5.18
CA THR A 403 -4.39 15.83 -6.30
C THR A 403 -3.93 17.14 -6.94
N THR A 404 -4.81 18.14 -7.02
CA THR A 404 -4.50 19.46 -7.61
C THR A 404 -3.80 20.37 -6.63
N THR A 405 -2.88 21.20 -7.15
CA THR A 405 -2.28 22.32 -6.41
C THR A 405 -2.83 23.66 -6.96
N ARG A 406 -2.42 24.77 -6.33
CA ARG A 406 -2.74 26.11 -6.82
C ARG A 406 -2.01 26.48 -8.12
N LEU A 407 -0.96 25.74 -8.48
CA LEU A 407 -0.24 25.95 -9.75
C LEU A 407 -0.72 24.93 -10.80
N PRO A 408 -1.40 25.35 -11.86
CA PRO A 408 -1.77 24.49 -12.96
C PRO A 408 -0.53 23.81 -13.58
N GLY A 409 -0.61 22.49 -13.76
CA GLY A 409 0.51 21.69 -14.27
C GLY A 409 1.39 21.07 -13.19
N LEU A 410 1.23 21.44 -11.91
CA LEU A 410 1.85 20.74 -10.77
C LEU A 410 0.76 20.00 -9.98
N VAL A 411 0.87 18.68 -9.91
CA VAL A 411 -0.07 17.81 -9.20
C VAL A 411 0.64 16.89 -8.23
N LEU A 412 -0.09 16.41 -7.23
CA LEU A 412 0.38 15.50 -6.19
C LEU A 412 -0.14 14.09 -6.46
N ALA A 413 0.66 13.07 -6.17
CA ALA A 413 0.27 11.68 -6.18
C ALA A 413 0.90 10.93 -5.00
N GLY A 414 0.27 9.84 -4.59
CA GLY A 414 0.67 9.01 -3.47
C GLY A 414 -0.55 8.58 -2.66
N ALA A 415 -0.50 7.44 -2.00
CA ALA A 415 -1.62 6.97 -1.19
C ALA A 415 -1.97 7.90 -0.02
N TRP A 416 -1.08 8.83 0.31
CA TRP A 416 -1.28 9.86 1.34
C TRP A 416 -2.14 11.06 0.87
N THR A 417 -2.39 11.23 -0.44
CA THR A 417 -3.35 12.23 -0.96
C THR A 417 -4.79 11.81 -0.67
N ASP A 418 -5.75 12.75 -0.70
CA ASP A 418 -7.15 12.43 -0.38
C ASP A 418 -7.84 11.70 -1.55
N THR A 419 -7.55 10.42 -1.67
CA THR A 419 -8.18 9.51 -2.64
C THR A 419 -9.45 8.86 -2.12
N GLY A 420 -9.84 9.14 -0.87
CA GLY A 420 -10.88 8.40 -0.16
C GLY A 420 -10.48 6.95 0.21
N TRP A 421 -9.27 6.49 -0.16
CA TRP A 421 -8.74 5.16 0.15
C TRP A 421 -7.71 5.22 1.29
N PRO A 422 -7.52 4.11 2.02
CA PRO A 422 -6.40 3.99 2.96
C PRO A 422 -5.06 3.93 2.22
N ASP A 423 -3.96 4.01 2.98
CA ASP A 423 -2.59 3.90 2.46
C ASP A 423 -2.28 2.46 2.05
N THR A 424 -2.62 2.14 0.82
CA THR A 424 -2.53 0.81 0.23
C THR A 424 -2.00 0.90 -1.20
N MET A 425 -1.64 -0.24 -1.79
CA MET A 425 -1.26 -0.31 -3.22
C MET A 425 -2.38 0.21 -4.12
N GLU A 426 -3.64 -0.07 -3.78
CA GLU A 426 -4.81 0.46 -4.50
C GLU A 426 -4.88 2.00 -4.42
N GLY A 427 -4.73 2.56 -3.20
CA GLY A 427 -4.72 4.01 -3.00
C GLY A 427 -3.60 4.69 -3.77
N ALA A 428 -2.41 4.08 -3.79
CA ALA A 428 -1.26 4.60 -4.53
C ALA A 428 -1.52 4.64 -6.04
N VAL A 429 -2.01 3.54 -6.63
CA VAL A 429 -2.29 3.46 -8.07
C VAL A 429 -3.41 4.43 -8.46
N ARG A 430 -4.50 4.49 -7.69
CA ARG A 430 -5.60 5.45 -7.90
C ARG A 430 -5.10 6.89 -7.94
N SER A 431 -4.28 7.28 -6.97
CA SER A 431 -3.74 8.63 -6.91
C SER A 431 -2.88 8.97 -8.14
N GLY A 432 -2.08 8.01 -8.60
CA GLY A 432 -1.26 8.17 -9.80
C GLY A 432 -2.09 8.33 -11.08
N GLN A 433 -3.13 7.52 -11.22
CA GLN A 433 -4.07 7.60 -12.36
C GLN A 433 -4.82 8.93 -12.35
N GLU A 434 -5.31 9.37 -11.21
CA GLU A 434 -6.00 10.67 -11.07
C GLU A 434 -5.06 11.83 -11.41
N ALA A 435 -3.83 11.80 -10.90
CA ALA A 435 -2.82 12.82 -11.19
C ALA A 435 -2.52 12.90 -12.70
N ALA A 436 -2.40 11.75 -13.38
CA ALA A 436 -2.21 11.70 -14.81
C ALA A 436 -3.37 12.34 -15.58
N ASP A 437 -4.63 12.00 -15.20
CA ASP A 437 -5.83 12.54 -15.85
C ASP A 437 -5.95 14.05 -15.65
N VAL A 438 -5.62 14.56 -14.46
CA VAL A 438 -5.62 15.99 -14.17
C VAL A 438 -4.60 16.70 -15.04
N VAL A 439 -3.37 16.23 -15.10
CA VAL A 439 -2.30 16.82 -15.92
C VAL A 439 -2.67 16.82 -17.40
N ALA A 440 -3.17 15.70 -17.92
CA ALA A 440 -3.54 15.58 -19.33
C ALA A 440 -4.62 16.59 -19.72
N ARG A 441 -5.66 16.73 -18.89
CA ARG A 441 -6.72 17.76 -19.10
C ARG A 441 -6.14 19.16 -19.08
N GLN A 442 -5.28 19.49 -18.13
CA GLN A 442 -4.67 20.80 -18.00
C GLN A 442 -3.75 21.15 -19.21
N LEU A 443 -3.02 20.17 -19.73
CA LEU A 443 -2.19 20.35 -20.91
C LEU A 443 -3.03 20.52 -22.19
N ALA A 444 -4.13 19.77 -22.31
CA ALA A 444 -5.04 19.86 -23.45
C ALA A 444 -5.77 21.21 -23.51
N SER A 445 -6.06 21.83 -22.37
CA SER A 445 -6.74 23.12 -22.27
C SER A 445 -5.83 24.34 -22.45
N ARG A 446 -4.50 24.15 -22.51
CA ARG A 446 -3.57 25.27 -22.75
C ARG A 446 -3.73 25.77 -24.19
N PRO A 447 -3.85 27.09 -24.42
CA PRO A 447 -3.82 27.66 -25.76
C PRO A 447 -2.54 27.21 -26.48
N ARG A 448 -2.69 26.62 -27.68
CA ARG A 448 -1.54 26.37 -28.54
C ARG A 448 -1.04 27.73 -29.03
N HIS A 449 0.07 28.20 -28.49
CA HIS A 449 0.78 29.32 -29.09
C HIS A 449 1.27 28.87 -30.46
N HIS A 450 0.52 29.18 -31.51
CA HIS A 450 1.05 29.18 -32.87
C HIS A 450 2.15 30.21 -32.86
N THR A 451 3.40 29.74 -32.90
CA THR A 451 4.51 30.59 -33.29
C THR A 451 4.28 30.90 -34.79
N GLU A 452 3.65 32.03 -35.09
CA GLU A 452 3.73 32.58 -36.42
C GLU A 452 5.21 32.75 -36.75
N ALA A 453 5.72 31.93 -37.66
CA ALA A 453 7.00 32.13 -38.27
C ALA A 453 6.91 33.46 -39.04
N ALA A 454 7.49 34.51 -38.44
CA ALA A 454 7.73 35.73 -39.17
C ALA A 454 8.53 35.38 -40.44
N ARG A 455 7.91 35.63 -41.58
CA ARG A 455 8.57 35.59 -42.90
C ARG A 455 9.53 36.76 -43.05
#